data_bed2b6f948b111ca2e192e5c101502a9
#
_entry.id   bed2b6f948b111ca2e192e5c101502a9
#
_cell.length_a   1.000
_cell.length_b   1.000
_cell.length_c   1.000
_cell.angle_alpha   90.00
_cell.angle_beta   90.00
_cell.angle_gamma   90.00
#
_symmetry.space_group_name_H-M   'P 1'
#
loop_
_entity.id
_entity.type
_entity.pdbx_description
1 polymer ?
#
loop_
_entity_poly.entity_id
_entity_poly.type
_entity_poly.pdbx_seq_one_letter_code
_entity_poly.pdbx_strand_id
1 'polypeptide(L)'
;MFLWNESDDRVAIVKLNAELQHAQLELLSAECATDRLRLQFSSENVARYGERDVLRKAFASASALRDYYSSIARQVGDEKDAGSRRVCLIPEEKLVAAIKSMRDYLQARRNEFRPQGLPLTPSQYTKMKRFFSPAMLAEVRVAELRGRHINNPPFYAEARALGLNNLPELAHMASLTFADVVIFPRDINDRRLFHALVHAAQFEILGIDRYAELFVRGFLRVCSHVSVPLEMQAFSLEAKFADNPAEPFSVEKLIRLWAREGRY
;
A
#
# COMPACT_ATOMS: atom_id res chain seq x y z
N MET A 1 8.17 -10.43 -42.24
CA MET A 1 7.06 -9.58 -41.70
C MET A 1 6.50 -10.31 -40.50
N PHE A 2 7.06 -10.08 -39.33
CA PHE A 2 6.60 -10.70 -38.09
C PHE A 2 5.46 -9.83 -37.56
N LEU A 3 4.25 -10.37 -37.55
CA LEU A 3 3.10 -9.77 -36.89
C LEU A 3 3.30 -9.95 -35.39
N TRP A 4 3.63 -8.90 -34.72
CA TRP A 4 3.61 -8.83 -33.26
C TRP A 4 2.15 -8.99 -32.80
N ASN A 5 1.93 -9.94 -31.90
CA ASN A 5 0.61 -10.23 -31.37
C ASN A 5 0.39 -9.40 -30.10
N GLU A 6 -0.27 -8.26 -30.21
CA GLU A 6 -0.56 -7.34 -29.09
C GLU A 6 -1.24 -8.04 -27.88
N SER A 7 -1.92 -9.16 -28.10
CA SER A 7 -2.58 -9.91 -27.04
C SER A 7 -1.58 -10.62 -26.12
N ASP A 8 -0.50 -11.16 -26.69
CA ASP A 8 0.52 -11.91 -25.93
C ASP A 8 1.37 -10.97 -25.07
N ASP A 9 1.65 -9.76 -25.57
CA ASP A 9 2.36 -8.74 -24.80
C ASP A 9 1.54 -8.23 -23.61
N ARG A 10 0.23 -8.06 -23.77
CA ARG A 10 -0.67 -7.67 -22.67
C ARG A 10 -0.71 -8.73 -21.57
N VAL A 11 -0.77 -10.01 -21.93
CA VAL A 11 -0.74 -11.12 -20.96
C VAL A 11 0.61 -11.17 -20.26
N ALA A 12 1.71 -10.99 -20.98
CA ALA A 12 3.04 -10.95 -20.39
C ALA A 12 3.21 -9.80 -19.40
N ILE A 13 2.74 -8.59 -19.73
CA ILE A 13 2.79 -7.41 -18.86
C ILE A 13 1.94 -7.62 -17.59
N VAL A 14 0.74 -8.18 -17.72
CA VAL A 14 -0.12 -8.50 -16.56
C VAL A 14 0.57 -9.52 -15.64
N LYS A 15 1.19 -10.55 -16.21
CA LYS A 15 1.93 -11.56 -15.45
C LYS A 15 3.13 -10.95 -14.73
N LEU A 16 3.95 -10.15 -15.42
CA LEU A 16 5.11 -9.44 -14.84
C LEU A 16 4.67 -8.50 -13.70
N ASN A 17 3.55 -7.81 -13.85
CA ASN A 17 3.01 -6.95 -12.80
C ASN A 17 2.58 -7.74 -11.57
N ALA A 18 1.94 -8.90 -11.75
CA ALA A 18 1.54 -9.78 -10.65
C ALA A 18 2.76 -10.36 -9.93
N GLU A 19 3.79 -10.78 -10.69
CA GLU A 19 5.05 -11.27 -10.14
C GLU A 19 5.80 -10.20 -9.36
N LEU A 20 5.85 -8.97 -9.87
CA LEU A 20 6.46 -7.84 -9.15
C LEU A 20 5.72 -7.52 -7.86
N GLN A 21 4.39 -7.47 -7.89
CA GLN A 21 3.59 -7.22 -6.68
C GLN A 21 3.82 -8.31 -5.64
N HIS A 22 3.84 -9.56 -6.06
CA HIS A 22 4.14 -10.69 -5.17
C HIS A 22 5.56 -10.56 -4.59
N ALA A 23 6.57 -10.32 -5.43
CA ALA A 23 7.94 -10.15 -4.99
C ALA A 23 8.12 -8.99 -4.02
N GLN A 24 7.41 -7.87 -4.22
CA GLN A 24 7.44 -6.71 -3.31
C GLN A 24 6.81 -7.02 -1.95
N LEU A 25 5.68 -7.74 -1.93
CA LEU A 25 5.03 -8.16 -0.68
C LEU A 25 5.90 -9.15 0.10
N GLU A 26 6.52 -10.10 -0.58
CA GLU A 26 7.44 -11.06 0.04
C GLU A 26 8.72 -10.38 0.53
N LEU A 27 9.24 -9.39 -0.23
CA LEU A 27 10.38 -8.58 0.19
C LEU A 27 10.07 -7.83 1.49
N LEU A 28 8.92 -7.14 1.59
CA LEU A 28 8.49 -6.45 2.80
C LEU A 28 8.36 -7.42 3.98
N SER A 29 7.78 -8.60 3.75
CA SER A 29 7.67 -9.65 4.76
C SER A 29 9.04 -10.13 5.24
N ALA A 30 9.98 -10.36 4.31
CA ALA A 30 11.34 -10.78 4.61
C ALA A 30 12.16 -9.69 5.32
N GLU A 31 11.98 -8.42 4.96
CA GLU A 31 12.60 -7.28 5.65
C GLU A 31 12.12 -7.16 7.09
N CYS A 32 10.80 -7.26 7.33
CA CYS A 32 10.23 -7.26 8.68
C CYS A 32 10.76 -8.43 9.52
N ALA A 33 10.85 -9.63 8.93
CA ALA A 33 11.43 -10.79 9.61
C ALA A 33 12.92 -10.58 9.93
N THR A 34 13.66 -9.99 9.01
CA THR A 34 15.10 -9.68 9.18
C THR A 34 15.31 -8.66 10.29
N ASP A 35 14.51 -7.59 10.34
CA ASP A 35 14.62 -6.56 11.37
C ASP A 35 14.22 -7.09 12.75
N ARG A 36 13.20 -7.94 12.83
CA ARG A 36 12.83 -8.64 14.06
C ARG A 36 13.99 -9.49 14.58
N LEU A 37 14.60 -10.28 13.70
CA LEU A 37 15.74 -11.11 14.06
C LEU A 37 16.95 -10.29 14.48
N ARG A 38 17.21 -9.14 13.84
CA ARG A 38 18.26 -8.19 14.26
C ARG A 38 18.02 -7.66 15.67
N LEU A 39 16.78 -7.28 15.99
CA LEU A 39 16.41 -6.83 17.34
C LEU A 39 16.60 -7.94 18.37
N GLN A 40 16.20 -9.17 18.05
CA GLN A 40 16.44 -10.33 18.92
C GLN A 40 17.93 -10.61 19.12
N PHE A 41 18.75 -10.46 18.09
CA PHE A 41 20.21 -10.62 18.20
C PHE A 41 20.90 -9.50 18.95
N SER A 42 20.39 -8.29 18.95
CA SER A 42 20.95 -7.14 19.64
C SER A 42 20.53 -7.04 21.11
N SER A 43 19.52 -7.80 21.54
CA SER A 43 19.12 -7.83 22.94
C SER A 43 20.07 -8.70 23.77
N GLU A 44 20.49 -8.20 24.94
CA GLU A 44 21.38 -8.90 25.90
C GLU A 44 20.80 -10.24 26.39
N ASN A 45 19.54 -10.53 26.10
CA ASN A 45 18.85 -11.76 26.50
C ASN A 45 19.19 -12.98 25.64
N VAL A 46 20.06 -12.88 24.63
CA VAL A 46 20.49 -13.99 23.77
C VAL A 46 21.59 -14.86 24.44
N ALA A 47 21.62 -14.95 25.75
CA ALA A 47 22.61 -15.71 26.48
C ALA A 47 22.44 -17.25 26.43
N ARG A 48 21.41 -17.78 25.77
CA ARG A 48 21.18 -19.22 25.62
C ARG A 48 21.72 -19.73 24.30
N TYR A 49 22.81 -20.48 24.36
CA TYR A 49 23.55 -20.98 23.18
C TYR A 49 22.70 -21.72 22.14
N GLY A 50 21.68 -22.47 22.53
CA GLY A 50 20.79 -23.21 21.61
C GLY A 50 19.86 -22.32 20.79
N GLU A 51 19.31 -21.28 21.38
CA GLU A 51 18.45 -20.30 20.70
C GLU A 51 19.24 -19.46 19.69
N ARG A 52 20.52 -19.19 19.99
CA ARG A 52 21.39 -18.39 19.12
C ARG A 52 21.65 -19.01 17.76
N ASP A 53 21.83 -20.32 17.67
CA ASP A 53 22.07 -21.03 16.41
C ASP A 53 20.81 -21.13 15.57
N VAL A 54 19.64 -21.32 16.19
CA VAL A 54 18.34 -21.30 15.52
C VAL A 54 18.05 -19.92 14.96
N LEU A 55 18.26 -18.85 15.74
CA LEU A 55 18.09 -17.47 15.32
C LEU A 55 19.07 -17.10 14.19
N ARG A 56 20.32 -17.54 14.26
CA ARG A 56 21.32 -17.30 13.20
C ARG A 56 20.89 -17.95 11.87
N LYS A 57 20.40 -19.18 11.90
CA LYS A 57 19.89 -19.89 10.72
C LYS A 57 18.64 -19.20 10.16
N ALA A 58 17.71 -18.81 11.01
CA ALA A 58 16.50 -18.09 10.61
C ALA A 58 16.85 -16.73 10.00
N PHE A 59 17.79 -15.98 10.59
CA PHE A 59 18.28 -14.72 10.05
C PHE A 59 18.94 -14.89 8.68
N ALA A 60 19.78 -15.91 8.51
CA ALA A 60 20.41 -16.21 7.23
C ALA A 60 19.36 -16.56 6.16
N SER A 61 18.33 -17.33 6.52
CA SER A 61 17.23 -17.67 5.62
C SER A 61 16.38 -16.45 5.24
N ALA A 62 16.06 -15.59 6.20
CA ALA A 62 15.30 -14.35 5.95
C ALA A 62 16.11 -13.38 5.06
N SER A 63 17.41 -13.26 5.30
CA SER A 63 18.30 -12.44 4.47
C SER A 63 18.41 -12.97 3.04
N ALA A 64 18.56 -14.29 2.87
CA ALA A 64 18.60 -14.93 1.55
C ALA A 64 17.28 -14.74 0.79
N LEU A 65 16.15 -14.87 1.48
CA LEU A 65 14.82 -14.65 0.90
C LEU A 65 14.66 -13.19 0.46
N ARG A 66 15.04 -12.23 1.30
CA ARG A 66 15.04 -10.81 0.96
C ARG A 66 15.89 -10.52 -0.28
N ASP A 67 17.10 -11.06 -0.35
CA ASP A 67 18.02 -10.82 -1.46
C ASP A 67 17.50 -11.45 -2.77
N TYR A 68 16.86 -12.62 -2.69
CA TYR A 68 16.16 -13.26 -3.79
C TYR A 68 15.02 -12.39 -4.33
N TYR A 69 14.08 -11.96 -3.48
CA TYR A 69 12.97 -11.11 -3.91
C TYR A 69 13.41 -9.71 -4.35
N SER A 70 14.47 -9.16 -3.77
CA SER A 70 15.07 -7.91 -4.24
C SER A 70 15.65 -8.05 -5.65
N SER A 71 16.24 -9.22 -5.95
CA SER A 71 16.75 -9.54 -7.30
C SER A 71 15.63 -9.62 -8.32
N ILE A 72 14.54 -10.35 -7.99
CA ILE A 72 13.36 -10.43 -8.85
C ILE A 72 12.72 -9.04 -9.06
N ALA A 73 12.54 -8.28 -7.99
CA ALA A 73 11.95 -6.95 -8.05
C ALA A 73 12.78 -5.99 -8.95
N ARG A 74 14.12 -6.09 -8.90
CA ARG A 74 15.01 -5.33 -9.79
C ARG A 74 14.86 -5.76 -11.24
N GLN A 75 14.91 -7.07 -11.54
CA GLN A 75 14.77 -7.59 -12.92
C GLN A 75 13.44 -7.15 -13.55
N VAL A 76 12.33 -7.33 -12.82
CA VAL A 76 11.00 -6.90 -13.30
C VAL A 76 10.90 -5.38 -13.38
N GLY A 77 11.58 -4.64 -12.49
CA GLY A 77 11.70 -3.18 -12.54
C GLY A 77 12.45 -2.70 -13.79
N ASP A 78 13.60 -3.31 -14.09
CA ASP A 78 14.42 -2.96 -15.28
C ASP A 78 13.67 -3.24 -16.59
N GLU A 79 12.91 -4.33 -16.68
CA GLU A 79 12.06 -4.62 -17.83
C GLU A 79 10.92 -3.59 -17.98
N LYS A 80 10.35 -3.12 -16.86
CA LYS A 80 9.37 -2.04 -16.85
C LYS A 80 9.96 -0.69 -17.21
N ASP A 81 11.17 -0.36 -16.75
CA ASP A 81 11.82 0.92 -17.01
C ASP A 81 12.11 1.13 -18.50
N ALA A 82 12.34 0.07 -19.25
CA ALA A 82 12.42 0.14 -20.71
C ALA A 82 11.10 0.64 -21.35
N GLY A 83 9.95 0.26 -20.75
CA GLY A 83 8.62 0.79 -21.12
C GLY A 83 8.30 2.14 -20.47
N SER A 84 8.76 2.37 -19.25
CA SER A 84 8.44 3.53 -18.41
C SER A 84 9.20 4.81 -18.79
N ARG A 85 10.31 4.73 -19.52
CA ARG A 85 11.03 5.93 -20.04
C ARG A 85 10.13 6.85 -20.87
N ARG A 86 8.99 6.34 -21.37
CA ARG A 86 7.95 7.17 -22.03
C ARG A 86 7.07 7.92 -21.05
N VAL A 87 6.94 7.46 -19.80
CA VAL A 87 6.07 8.08 -18.78
C VAL A 87 6.70 9.32 -18.14
N CYS A 88 8.03 9.43 -18.13
CA CYS A 88 8.76 10.60 -17.63
C CYS A 88 8.49 11.89 -18.44
N LEU A 89 7.70 11.83 -19.50
CA LEU A 89 7.38 12.97 -20.38
C LEU A 89 5.92 13.44 -20.28
N ILE A 90 5.21 13.09 -19.21
CA ILE A 90 3.85 13.63 -19.01
C ILE A 90 3.97 15.13 -18.75
N PRO A 91 3.34 15.97 -19.60
CA PRO A 91 3.33 17.42 -19.37
C PRO A 91 2.76 17.75 -18.00
N GLU A 92 3.36 18.72 -17.30
CA GLU A 92 2.94 19.11 -15.94
C GLU A 92 1.45 19.49 -15.88
N GLU A 93 0.92 20.12 -16.91
CA GLU A 93 -0.52 20.43 -17.02
C GLU A 93 -1.41 19.19 -16.98
N LYS A 94 -1.01 18.09 -17.64
CA LYS A 94 -1.72 16.80 -17.57
C LYS A 94 -1.58 16.13 -16.21
N LEU A 95 -0.42 16.26 -15.61
CA LEU A 95 -0.18 15.78 -14.26
C LEU A 95 -1.06 16.51 -13.23
N VAL A 96 -1.14 17.83 -13.30
CA VAL A 96 -2.02 18.65 -12.45
C VAL A 96 -3.49 18.26 -12.67
N ALA A 97 -3.91 18.05 -13.93
CA ALA A 97 -5.25 17.60 -14.25
C ALA A 97 -5.54 16.19 -13.66
N ALA A 98 -4.59 15.26 -13.73
CA ALA A 98 -4.72 13.91 -13.15
C ALA A 98 -4.82 13.98 -11.61
N ILE A 99 -4.01 14.81 -10.95
CA ILE A 99 -4.08 15.01 -9.50
C ILE A 99 -5.45 15.57 -9.10
N LYS A 100 -5.94 16.58 -9.81
CA LYS A 100 -7.28 17.13 -9.59
C LYS A 100 -8.36 16.08 -9.79
N SER A 101 -8.28 15.29 -10.86
CA SER A 101 -9.25 14.22 -11.13
C SER A 101 -9.22 13.11 -10.07
N MET A 102 -8.04 12.77 -9.54
CA MET A 102 -7.90 11.84 -8.43
C MET A 102 -8.56 12.40 -7.16
N ARG A 103 -8.27 13.64 -6.80
CA ARG A 103 -8.89 14.31 -5.65
C ARG A 103 -10.42 14.31 -5.76
N ASP A 104 -10.94 14.73 -6.91
CA ASP A 104 -12.39 14.82 -7.16
C ASP A 104 -13.04 13.44 -7.10
N TYR A 105 -12.37 12.40 -7.62
CA TYR A 105 -12.81 11.02 -7.50
C TYR A 105 -12.84 10.55 -6.04
N LEU A 106 -11.79 10.76 -5.28
CA LEU A 106 -11.72 10.38 -3.86
C LEU A 106 -12.85 11.05 -3.07
N GLN A 107 -13.06 12.34 -3.28
CA GLN A 107 -14.14 13.09 -2.63
C GLN A 107 -15.53 12.58 -3.03
N ALA A 108 -15.75 12.29 -4.31
CA ALA A 108 -17.02 11.75 -4.80
C ALA A 108 -17.32 10.38 -4.17
N ARG A 109 -16.32 9.48 -4.12
CA ARG A 109 -16.49 8.16 -3.50
C ARG A 109 -16.73 8.27 -1.99
N ARG A 110 -16.03 9.14 -1.29
CA ARG A 110 -16.30 9.43 0.11
C ARG A 110 -17.76 9.86 0.32
N ASN A 111 -18.23 10.83 -0.47
CA ASN A 111 -19.60 11.35 -0.34
C ASN A 111 -20.68 10.29 -0.64
N GLU A 112 -20.40 9.39 -1.59
CA GLU A 112 -21.28 8.27 -1.93
C GLU A 112 -21.40 7.25 -0.81
N PHE A 113 -20.27 6.86 -0.21
CA PHE A 113 -20.25 5.74 0.73
C PHE A 113 -20.39 6.15 2.19
N ARG A 114 -20.07 7.40 2.57
CA ARG A 114 -20.16 7.85 3.97
C ARG A 114 -21.56 7.67 4.58
N PRO A 115 -22.67 7.98 3.89
CA PRO A 115 -24.01 7.76 4.45
C PRO A 115 -24.37 6.29 4.67
N GLN A 116 -23.67 5.38 4.00
CA GLN A 116 -23.87 3.92 4.07
C GLN A 116 -22.93 3.25 5.08
N GLY A 117 -21.90 3.98 5.51
CA GLY A 117 -20.89 3.47 6.43
C GLY A 117 -21.36 3.48 7.89
N LEU A 118 -20.99 2.47 8.62
CA LEU A 118 -21.24 2.32 10.06
C LEU A 118 -19.98 2.70 10.85
N PRO A 119 -20.11 3.18 12.08
CA PRO A 119 -18.98 3.31 12.99
C PRO A 119 -18.28 1.96 13.18
N LEU A 120 -17.03 2.00 13.62
CA LEU A 120 -16.33 0.80 14.08
C LEU A 120 -17.16 0.08 15.15
N THR A 121 -17.22 -1.25 15.08
CA THR A 121 -17.83 -2.04 16.16
C THR A 121 -17.03 -1.86 17.46
N PRO A 122 -17.65 -2.07 18.65
CA PRO A 122 -16.95 -1.97 19.93
C PRO A 122 -15.68 -2.83 19.99
N SER A 123 -15.71 -4.02 19.37
CA SER A 123 -14.55 -4.91 19.28
C SER A 123 -13.43 -4.32 18.42
N GLN A 124 -13.76 -3.83 17.22
CA GLN A 124 -12.80 -3.17 16.32
C GLN A 124 -12.19 -1.94 16.98
N TYR A 125 -13.02 -1.07 17.55
CA TYR A 125 -12.56 0.12 18.26
C TYR A 125 -11.60 -0.24 19.41
N THR A 126 -11.95 -1.22 20.23
CA THR A 126 -11.12 -1.64 21.38
C THR A 126 -9.75 -2.14 20.94
N LYS A 127 -9.65 -2.85 19.81
CA LYS A 127 -8.38 -3.29 19.26
C LYS A 127 -7.57 -2.13 18.68
N MET A 128 -8.21 -1.24 17.93
CA MET A 128 -7.54 -0.18 17.15
C MET A 128 -7.15 1.05 17.98
N LYS A 129 -7.84 1.36 19.09
CA LYS A 129 -7.55 2.50 19.96
C LYS A 129 -6.15 2.53 20.59
N ARG A 130 -5.41 1.42 20.50
CA ARG A 130 -4.03 1.30 20.95
C ARG A 130 -3.02 1.87 19.95
N PHE A 131 -3.47 2.09 18.70
CA PHE A 131 -2.64 2.49 17.58
C PHE A 131 -3.07 3.82 16.98
N PHE A 132 -4.37 4.12 17.04
CA PHE A 132 -5.00 5.30 16.47
C PHE A 132 -5.67 6.15 17.55
N SER A 133 -5.75 7.45 17.32
CA SER A 133 -6.41 8.37 18.24
C SER A 133 -7.91 8.09 18.32
N PRO A 134 -8.54 8.29 19.51
CA PRO A 134 -9.98 8.16 19.66
C PRO A 134 -10.76 9.08 18.73
N ALA A 135 -10.27 10.30 18.47
CA ALA A 135 -10.91 11.27 17.60
C ALA A 135 -10.99 10.74 16.14
N MET A 136 -9.87 10.25 15.60
CA MET A 136 -9.82 9.65 14.25
C MET A 136 -10.76 8.45 14.16
N LEU A 137 -10.72 7.52 15.12
CA LEU A 137 -11.58 6.33 15.11
C LEU A 137 -13.07 6.64 15.22
N ALA A 138 -13.45 7.73 15.89
CA ALA A 138 -14.84 8.16 15.99
C ALA A 138 -15.40 8.67 14.65
N GLU A 139 -14.56 9.27 13.82
CA GLU A 139 -14.96 9.81 12.51
C GLU A 139 -15.01 8.75 11.41
N VAL A 140 -14.23 7.69 11.51
CA VAL A 140 -14.18 6.64 10.49
C VAL A 140 -15.52 5.93 10.34
N ARG A 141 -15.87 5.67 9.08
CA ARG A 141 -17.03 4.86 8.69
C ARG A 141 -16.57 3.66 7.88
N VAL A 142 -17.10 2.51 8.21
CA VAL A 142 -16.83 1.24 7.55
C VAL A 142 -18.03 0.83 6.71
N ALA A 143 -17.83 0.59 5.43
CA ALA A 143 -18.85 0.12 4.50
C ALA A 143 -18.44 -1.20 3.86
N GLU A 144 -19.42 -2.06 3.59
CA GLU A 144 -19.24 -3.31 2.85
C GLU A 144 -19.89 -3.20 1.47
N LEU A 145 -19.19 -3.66 0.43
CA LEU A 145 -19.72 -3.59 -0.94
C LEU A 145 -20.84 -4.59 -1.21
N ARG A 146 -20.90 -5.73 -0.48
CA ARG A 146 -21.95 -6.75 -0.62
C ARG A 146 -22.21 -7.14 -2.09
N GLY A 147 -21.16 -7.41 -2.84
CA GLY A 147 -21.24 -7.80 -4.25
C GLY A 147 -21.29 -6.62 -5.25
N ARG A 148 -21.35 -5.39 -4.78
CA ARG A 148 -21.18 -4.21 -5.65
C ARG A 148 -19.71 -4.03 -6.02
N HIS A 149 -19.46 -3.38 -7.13
CA HIS A 149 -18.11 -3.04 -7.60
C HIS A 149 -17.90 -1.52 -7.55
N ILE A 150 -16.66 -1.13 -7.26
CA ILE A 150 -16.23 0.27 -7.39
C ILE A 150 -15.59 0.41 -8.76
N ASN A 151 -16.10 1.34 -9.54
CA ASN A 151 -15.52 1.65 -10.84
C ASN A 151 -14.17 2.34 -10.68
N ASN A 152 -13.25 2.03 -11.57
CA ASN A 152 -11.98 2.72 -11.65
C ASN A 152 -12.18 4.23 -11.90
N PRO A 153 -11.20 5.06 -11.48
CA PRO A 153 -11.23 6.49 -11.76
C PRO A 153 -11.41 6.78 -13.26
N PRO A 154 -12.25 7.73 -13.65
CA PRO A 154 -12.53 8.04 -15.07
C PRO A 154 -11.26 8.36 -15.88
N PHE A 155 -10.28 9.03 -15.27
CA PHE A 155 -9.01 9.40 -15.90
C PHE A 155 -8.10 8.20 -16.24
N TYR A 156 -8.42 6.98 -15.79
CA TYR A 156 -7.64 5.77 -16.14
C TYR A 156 -7.64 5.50 -17.65
N ALA A 157 -8.73 5.86 -18.37
CA ALA A 157 -8.75 5.73 -19.81
C ALA A 157 -7.70 6.63 -20.48
N GLU A 158 -7.59 7.87 -20.05
CA GLU A 158 -6.57 8.80 -20.55
C GLU A 158 -5.15 8.36 -20.14
N ALA A 159 -4.98 7.92 -18.90
CA ALA A 159 -3.71 7.40 -18.41
C ALA A 159 -3.24 6.19 -19.24
N ARG A 160 -4.14 5.27 -19.57
CA ARG A 160 -3.82 4.13 -20.47
C ARG A 160 -3.45 4.60 -21.88
N ALA A 161 -4.13 5.60 -22.41
CA ALA A 161 -3.79 6.18 -23.72
C ALA A 161 -2.38 6.82 -23.73
N LEU A 162 -1.89 7.23 -22.55
CA LEU A 162 -0.53 7.74 -22.35
C LEU A 162 0.51 6.61 -22.06
N GLY A 163 0.08 5.35 -22.10
CA GLY A 163 0.96 4.18 -21.92
C GLY A 163 1.03 3.65 -20.48
N LEU A 164 0.23 4.18 -19.55
CA LEU A 164 0.15 3.67 -18.16
C LEU A 164 -0.78 2.45 -18.10
N ASN A 165 -0.24 1.26 -18.36
CA ASN A 165 -1.05 0.04 -18.44
C ASN A 165 -1.18 -0.74 -17.12
N ASN A 166 -0.41 -0.37 -16.08
CA ASN A 166 -0.36 -1.05 -14.79
C ASN A 166 -1.13 -0.32 -13.68
N LEU A 167 -2.16 0.42 -14.04
CA LEU A 167 -3.04 1.10 -13.08
C LEU A 167 -3.75 0.07 -12.19
N PRO A 168 -3.88 0.34 -10.87
CA PRO A 168 -4.53 -0.57 -9.96
C PRO A 168 -6.02 -0.74 -10.29
N GLU A 169 -6.48 -1.99 -10.37
CA GLU A 169 -7.91 -2.29 -10.59
C GLU A 169 -8.64 -2.29 -9.25
N LEU A 170 -9.45 -1.26 -9.01
CA LEU A 170 -10.11 -1.06 -7.71
C LEU A 170 -11.08 -2.17 -7.33
N ALA A 171 -11.68 -2.85 -8.32
CA ALA A 171 -12.55 -3.99 -8.09
C ALA A 171 -11.85 -5.19 -7.42
N HIS A 172 -10.52 -5.26 -7.48
CA HIS A 172 -9.72 -6.37 -6.95
C HIS A 172 -9.01 -6.02 -5.64
N MET A 173 -9.16 -4.80 -5.14
CA MET A 173 -8.51 -4.38 -3.90
C MET A 173 -9.13 -5.06 -2.69
N ALA A 174 -8.31 -5.40 -1.69
CA ALA A 174 -8.74 -6.00 -0.43
C ALA A 174 -9.53 -5.03 0.44
N SER A 175 -9.21 -3.74 0.35
CA SER A 175 -9.92 -2.62 0.94
C SER A 175 -9.66 -1.36 0.13
N LEU A 176 -10.54 -0.38 0.27
CA LEU A 176 -10.39 0.95 -0.32
C LEU A 176 -10.68 1.99 0.76
N THR A 177 -9.88 3.04 0.81
CA THR A 177 -10.07 4.14 1.76
C THR A 177 -10.27 5.45 1.02
N PHE A 178 -11.37 6.12 1.32
CA PHE A 178 -11.76 7.43 0.78
C PHE A 178 -11.91 8.40 1.94
N ALA A 179 -10.81 9.05 2.31
CA ALA A 179 -10.68 9.88 3.50
C ALA A 179 -11.05 9.13 4.79
N ASP A 180 -12.18 9.43 5.39
CA ASP A 180 -12.70 8.82 6.61
C ASP A 180 -13.66 7.64 6.35
N VAL A 181 -13.76 7.17 5.11
CA VAL A 181 -14.61 6.03 4.74
C VAL A 181 -13.74 4.89 4.25
N VAL A 182 -13.84 3.77 4.95
CA VAL A 182 -13.15 2.53 4.60
C VAL A 182 -14.13 1.54 4.02
N ILE A 183 -13.80 0.93 2.90
CA ILE A 183 -14.68 0.03 2.16
C ILE A 183 -14.03 -1.33 2.00
N PHE A 184 -14.79 -2.38 2.31
CA PHE A 184 -14.37 -3.75 2.15
C PHE A 184 -15.27 -4.47 1.14
N PRO A 185 -14.71 -5.08 0.08
CA PRO A 185 -15.47 -5.90 -0.85
C PRO A 185 -15.87 -7.26 -0.25
N ARG A 186 -15.14 -7.73 0.75
CA ARG A 186 -15.28 -9.02 1.43
C ARG A 186 -15.09 -8.88 2.93
N ASP A 187 -14.98 -10.02 3.62
CA ASP A 187 -14.82 -10.10 5.07
C ASP A 187 -13.70 -9.21 5.61
N ILE A 188 -14.00 -8.58 6.74
CA ILE A 188 -13.09 -7.68 7.45
C ILE A 188 -12.34 -8.49 8.49
N ASN A 189 -11.02 -8.52 8.40
CA ASN A 189 -10.15 -8.99 9.48
C ASN A 189 -9.35 -7.81 10.08
N ASP A 190 -8.77 -8.03 11.25
CA ASP A 190 -8.07 -6.99 12.00
C ASP A 190 -6.89 -6.40 11.23
N ARG A 191 -6.17 -7.20 10.46
CA ARG A 191 -5.02 -6.78 9.68
C ARG A 191 -5.42 -5.86 8.52
N ARG A 192 -6.45 -6.25 7.74
CA ARG A 192 -7.00 -5.41 6.66
C ARG A 192 -7.60 -4.13 7.18
N LEU A 193 -8.30 -4.21 8.32
CA LEU A 193 -8.86 -3.04 8.96
C LEU A 193 -7.75 -2.08 9.40
N PHE A 194 -6.69 -2.59 10.02
CA PHE A 194 -5.54 -1.78 10.43
C PHE A 194 -4.92 -1.05 9.23
N HIS A 195 -4.63 -1.76 8.14
CA HIS A 195 -4.08 -1.18 6.90
C HIS A 195 -4.96 -0.04 6.37
N ALA A 196 -6.24 -0.28 6.25
CA ALA A 196 -7.19 0.72 5.77
C ALA A 196 -7.30 1.94 6.70
N LEU A 197 -7.19 1.74 8.02
CA LEU A 197 -7.13 2.82 8.99
C LEU A 197 -5.83 3.63 8.92
N VAL A 198 -4.72 3.03 8.50
CA VAL A 198 -3.48 3.79 8.22
C VAL A 198 -3.74 4.79 7.10
N HIS A 199 -4.40 4.38 6.01
CA HIS A 199 -4.77 5.32 4.94
C HIS A 199 -5.73 6.41 5.43
N ALA A 200 -6.71 6.09 6.27
CA ALA A 200 -7.60 7.09 6.86
C ALA A 200 -6.81 8.12 7.69
N ALA A 201 -5.83 7.68 8.48
CA ALA A 201 -4.94 8.56 9.24
C ALA A 201 -4.01 9.39 8.32
N GLN A 202 -3.56 8.84 7.19
CA GLN A 202 -2.83 9.59 6.17
C GLN A 202 -3.70 10.70 5.57
N PHE A 203 -4.96 10.42 5.25
CA PHE A 203 -5.90 11.45 4.78
C PHE A 203 -6.17 12.54 5.82
N GLU A 204 -6.33 12.17 7.09
CA GLU A 204 -6.54 13.14 8.18
C GLU A 204 -5.34 14.10 8.32
N ILE A 205 -4.13 13.57 8.23
CA ILE A 205 -2.90 14.34 8.48
C ILE A 205 -2.46 15.15 7.25
N LEU A 206 -2.56 14.56 6.07
CA LEU A 206 -2.06 15.17 4.83
C LEU A 206 -3.14 16.02 4.14
N GLY A 207 -4.41 15.71 4.38
CA GLY A 207 -5.52 16.24 3.60
C GLY A 207 -5.66 15.54 2.24
N ILE A 208 -6.86 15.61 1.66
CA ILE A 208 -7.19 14.89 0.41
C ILE A 208 -6.37 15.39 -0.79
N ASP A 209 -6.08 16.68 -0.84
CA ASP A 209 -5.32 17.29 -1.94
C ASP A 209 -3.87 16.77 -1.96
N ARG A 210 -3.22 16.83 -0.80
CA ARG A 210 -1.84 16.35 -0.68
C ARG A 210 -1.74 14.84 -0.84
N TYR A 211 -2.70 14.09 -0.31
CA TYR A 211 -2.76 12.64 -0.51
C TYR A 211 -2.86 12.30 -2.00
N ALA A 212 -3.78 12.94 -2.74
CA ALA A 212 -3.94 12.73 -4.18
C ALA A 212 -2.67 13.07 -4.97
N GLU A 213 -2.02 14.18 -4.64
CA GLU A 213 -0.76 14.57 -5.26
C GLU A 213 0.34 13.52 -5.01
N LEU A 214 0.54 13.12 -3.76
CA LEU A 214 1.57 12.15 -3.38
C LEU A 214 1.32 10.79 -4.02
N PHE A 215 0.04 10.37 -4.10
CA PHE A 215 -0.32 9.11 -4.74
C PHE A 215 -0.02 9.14 -6.23
N VAL A 216 -0.49 10.17 -6.96
CA VAL A 216 -0.30 10.26 -8.42
C VAL A 216 1.18 10.43 -8.77
N ARG A 217 1.89 11.35 -8.11
CA ARG A 217 3.33 11.55 -8.36
C ARG A 217 4.15 10.31 -7.96
N GLY A 218 3.81 9.70 -6.82
CA GLY A 218 4.46 8.46 -6.36
C GLY A 218 4.23 7.32 -7.34
N PHE A 219 2.99 7.12 -7.81
CA PHE A 219 2.67 6.08 -8.79
C PHE A 219 3.44 6.28 -10.12
N LEU A 220 3.48 7.50 -10.64
CA LEU A 220 4.21 7.81 -11.87
C LEU A 220 5.71 7.57 -11.75
N ARG A 221 6.28 7.74 -10.56
CA ARG A 221 7.70 7.51 -10.31
C ARG A 221 8.07 6.03 -10.32
N VAL A 222 7.20 5.18 -9.73
CA VAL A 222 7.49 3.76 -9.51
C VAL A 222 6.66 2.81 -10.38
N CYS A 223 5.65 3.33 -11.06
CA CYS A 223 4.71 2.58 -11.90
C CYS A 223 4.13 1.33 -11.23
N SER A 224 4.04 1.34 -9.90
CA SER A 224 3.51 0.24 -9.08
C SER A 224 2.71 0.81 -7.91
N HIS A 225 1.49 0.31 -7.72
CA HIS A 225 0.63 0.72 -6.62
C HIS A 225 1.28 0.46 -5.26
N VAL A 226 1.74 -0.76 -5.02
CA VAL A 226 2.30 -1.18 -3.73
C VAL A 226 3.62 -0.48 -3.38
N SER A 227 4.30 0.09 -4.37
CA SER A 227 5.56 0.83 -4.18
C SER A 227 5.36 2.34 -4.03
N VAL A 228 4.12 2.83 -4.07
CA VAL A 228 3.84 4.22 -3.72
C VAL A 228 4.19 4.44 -2.24
N PRO A 229 4.91 5.52 -1.88
CA PRO A 229 5.33 5.72 -0.48
C PRO A 229 4.20 5.67 0.55
N LEU A 230 2.99 6.09 0.18
CA LEU A 230 1.79 5.96 1.04
C LEU A 230 1.45 4.49 1.33
N GLU A 231 1.48 3.63 0.32
CA GLU A 231 1.23 2.20 0.46
C GLU A 231 2.37 1.50 1.21
N MET A 232 3.62 1.83 0.88
CA MET A 232 4.79 1.27 1.59
C MET A 232 4.72 1.55 3.08
N GLN A 233 4.33 2.77 3.48
CA GLN A 233 4.13 3.07 4.89
C GLN A 233 2.99 2.25 5.48
N ALA A 234 1.85 2.15 4.78
CA ALA A 234 0.70 1.38 5.27
C ALA A 234 1.05 -0.10 5.47
N PHE A 235 1.74 -0.73 4.52
CA PHE A 235 2.22 -2.11 4.63
C PHE A 235 3.25 -2.27 5.76
N SER A 236 4.18 -1.33 5.92
CA SER A 236 5.18 -1.38 7.00
C SER A 236 4.51 -1.32 8.38
N LEU A 237 3.54 -0.44 8.56
CA LEU A 237 2.79 -0.31 9.82
C LEU A 237 1.87 -1.50 10.08
N GLU A 238 1.24 -2.03 9.03
CA GLU A 238 0.45 -3.27 9.07
C GLU A 238 1.32 -4.46 9.50
N ALA A 239 2.51 -4.60 8.93
CA ALA A 239 3.44 -5.66 9.30
C ALA A 239 3.85 -5.55 10.77
N LYS A 240 4.15 -4.32 11.25
CA LYS A 240 4.45 -4.07 12.66
C LYS A 240 3.28 -4.43 13.57
N PHE A 241 2.05 -4.09 13.19
CA PHE A 241 0.84 -4.49 13.91
C PHE A 241 0.67 -6.00 13.95
N ALA A 242 0.84 -6.67 12.80
CA ALA A 242 0.67 -8.14 12.69
C ALA A 242 1.71 -8.91 13.48
N ASP A 243 2.93 -8.38 13.60
CA ASP A 243 4.02 -8.98 14.37
C ASP A 243 3.74 -8.97 15.88
N ASN A 244 3.33 -7.85 16.42
CA ASN A 244 2.99 -7.75 17.85
C ASN A 244 1.75 -6.87 18.10
N PRO A 245 0.53 -7.41 17.95
CA PRO A 245 -0.70 -6.65 18.18
C PRO A 245 -0.87 -6.17 19.63
N ALA A 246 -0.07 -6.70 20.55
CA ALA A 246 -0.09 -6.32 21.97
C ALA A 246 0.75 -5.07 22.26
N GLU A 247 1.73 -4.73 21.41
CA GLU A 247 2.60 -3.58 21.60
C GLU A 247 2.00 -2.30 20.97
N PRO A 248 1.58 -1.32 21.78
CA PRO A 248 0.97 -0.11 21.25
C PRO A 248 2.00 0.81 20.59
N PHE A 249 1.61 1.46 19.50
CA PHE A 249 2.36 2.56 18.88
C PHE A 249 1.38 3.55 18.25
N SER A 250 1.81 4.79 18.02
CA SER A 250 0.94 5.79 17.38
C SER A 250 1.23 5.85 15.89
N VAL A 251 0.24 5.46 15.09
CA VAL A 251 0.27 5.54 13.62
C VAL A 251 0.40 7.00 13.19
N GLU A 252 -0.38 7.90 13.78
CA GLU A 252 -0.37 9.33 13.42
C GLU A 252 0.99 9.98 13.69
N LYS A 253 1.70 9.59 14.76
CA LYS A 253 3.05 10.11 15.02
C LYS A 253 4.02 9.68 13.92
N LEU A 254 3.93 8.44 13.47
CA LEU A 254 4.80 7.91 12.41
C LEU A 254 4.48 8.54 11.05
N ILE A 255 3.19 8.79 10.74
CA ILE A 255 2.79 9.51 9.52
C ILE A 255 3.35 10.95 9.56
N ARG A 256 3.17 11.68 10.67
CA ARG A 256 3.71 13.05 10.82
C ARG A 256 5.24 13.08 10.71
N LEU A 257 5.93 12.06 11.22
CA LEU A 257 7.37 11.92 11.09
C LEU A 257 7.76 11.80 9.61
N TRP A 258 7.15 10.87 8.87
CA TRP A 258 7.42 10.69 7.44
C TRP A 258 7.12 11.94 6.63
N ALA A 259 6.03 12.65 6.93
CA ALA A 259 5.68 13.90 6.28
C ALA A 259 6.74 14.99 6.50
N ARG A 260 7.26 15.12 7.73
CA ARG A 260 8.33 16.09 8.06
C ARG A 260 9.67 15.74 7.43
N GLU A 261 9.97 14.45 7.29
CA GLU A 261 11.22 13.96 6.68
C GLU A 261 11.17 13.94 5.15
N GLY A 262 10.04 14.31 4.53
CA GLY A 262 9.87 14.28 3.07
C GLY A 262 9.96 12.89 2.46
N ARG A 263 9.50 11.84 3.19
CA ARG A 263 9.61 10.43 2.76
C ARG A 263 8.49 9.98 1.84
N TYR A 264 7.52 10.84 1.57
CA TYR A 264 6.45 10.59 0.60
C TYR A 264 6.80 11.03 -0.82
#